data_232b3b98b4130bcc43ae175b75c384e8
#
_entry.id   232b3b98b4130bcc43ae175b75c384e8
#
_cell.length_a   1.000
_cell.length_b   1.000
_cell.length_c   1.000
_cell.angle_alpha   90.00
_cell.angle_beta   90.00
_cell.angle_gamma   90.00
#
_symmetry.space_group_name_H-M   'P 1'
#
loop_
_entity.id
_entity.type
_entity.pdbx_description
1 polymer ?
#
loop_
_entity_poly.entity_id
_entity_poly.type
_entity_poly.pdbx_seq_one_letter_code
_entity_poly.pdbx_strand_id
1 'polypeptide(L)'
;AVMAGTSPLSPGSVKPMPAYATAAMAMPVTGQAVKAATMPGVQQVAYFVPQNPALLAPPGEPQPHATGPRAEIERLIEKYSALYEVPIDLVRHVVNRESTFNPKAYNHGHWGLMQIKHATARGMGYDGPASGLFDAETNLKYAVKYLRGAWLVSGGDEKRADRLYQSGYYYDAKRKGLLEATGLGVDRARRRLQPD
;
A
#
# COMPACT_ATOMS: atom_id res chain seq x y z
N ALA A 1 -0.69 53.83 38.55
CA ALA A 1 -1.12 53.12 39.76
C ALA A 1 -1.98 51.93 39.40
N VAL A 2 -1.48 50.80 39.83
CA VAL A 2 -2.18 49.68 40.46
C VAL A 2 -2.59 48.49 39.57
N MET A 3 -1.81 47.46 39.72
CA MET A 3 -2.00 46.04 40.14
C MET A 3 -2.59 45.10 39.07
N ALA A 4 -1.81 44.22 38.54
CA ALA A 4 -1.42 42.86 38.91
C ALA A 4 -2.60 41.97 39.38
N GLY A 5 -2.88 40.94 38.63
CA GLY A 5 -3.77 39.85 38.97
C GLY A 5 -3.51 38.63 38.12
N THR A 6 -2.41 37.93 38.42
CA THR A 6 -2.11 36.59 37.91
C THR A 6 -2.86 35.56 38.76
N SER A 7 -3.67 34.73 38.15
CA SER A 7 -4.16 33.49 38.80
C SER A 7 -3.66 32.29 37.96
N PRO A 8 -3.04 31.29 38.60
CA PRO A 8 -2.57 30.10 37.92
C PRO A 8 -3.70 29.07 37.80
N LEU A 9 -3.86 28.53 36.60
CA LEU A 9 -4.72 27.36 36.38
C LEU A 9 -4.03 26.08 36.87
N SER A 10 -4.70 25.41 37.80
CA SER A 10 -4.32 24.11 38.33
C SER A 10 -4.27 23.02 37.25
N PRO A 11 -3.32 22.08 37.30
CA PRO A 11 -3.30 20.94 36.41
C PRO A 11 -4.35 19.92 36.80
N GLY A 12 -5.22 19.57 35.83
CA GLY A 12 -6.22 18.53 35.97
C GLY A 12 -5.62 17.16 36.24
N SER A 13 -6.09 16.54 37.27
CA SER A 13 -5.75 15.21 37.75
C SER A 13 -6.12 14.15 36.73
N VAL A 14 -5.11 13.50 36.17
CA VAL A 14 -5.28 12.31 35.33
C VAL A 14 -5.40 11.11 36.27
N LYS A 15 -6.55 10.47 36.27
CA LYS A 15 -6.78 9.21 37.02
C LYS A 15 -5.97 8.08 36.31
N PRO A 16 -5.18 7.27 37.04
CA PRO A 16 -4.53 6.11 36.46
C PRO A 16 -5.56 4.99 36.23
N MET A 17 -5.51 4.40 35.05
CA MET A 17 -6.25 3.19 34.72
C MET A 17 -5.64 1.97 35.44
N PRO A 18 -6.44 1.01 35.90
CA PRO A 18 -5.92 -0.19 36.57
C PRO A 18 -5.19 -1.10 35.62
N ALA A 19 -3.98 -1.48 36.01
CA ALA A 19 -3.18 -2.51 35.36
C ALA A 19 -3.86 -3.86 35.59
N TYR A 20 -4.26 -4.53 34.52
CA TYR A 20 -4.66 -5.94 34.58
C TYR A 20 -3.40 -6.79 34.71
N ALA A 21 -3.23 -7.33 35.90
CA ALA A 21 -2.18 -8.30 36.18
C ALA A 21 -2.47 -9.60 35.41
N THR A 22 -1.62 -9.93 34.46
CA THR A 22 -1.61 -11.21 33.77
C THR A 22 -0.97 -12.24 34.72
N ALA A 23 -1.79 -13.01 35.40
CA ALA A 23 -1.32 -14.18 36.12
C ALA A 23 -1.00 -15.30 35.12
N ALA A 24 0.28 -15.50 34.83
CA ALA A 24 0.76 -16.66 34.12
C ALA A 24 0.69 -17.87 35.05
N MET A 25 -0.34 -18.70 34.92
CA MET A 25 -0.36 -20.01 35.52
C MET A 25 0.43 -20.99 34.64
N ALA A 26 1.66 -21.24 35.01
CA ALA A 26 2.44 -22.36 34.48
C ALA A 26 1.87 -23.67 35.07
N MET A 27 1.26 -24.46 34.23
CA MET A 27 0.92 -25.85 34.58
C MET A 27 2.04 -26.78 34.10
N PRO A 28 2.55 -27.67 34.96
CA PRO A 28 3.53 -28.67 34.53
C PRO A 28 2.84 -29.75 33.71
N VAL A 29 3.31 -29.96 32.49
CA VAL A 29 2.92 -31.11 31.67
C VAL A 29 3.67 -32.32 32.16
N THR A 30 3.08 -33.10 33.07
CA THR A 30 3.51 -34.46 33.35
C THR A 30 2.86 -35.39 32.32
N GLY A 31 3.70 -36.01 31.50
CA GLY A 31 3.27 -37.02 30.54
C GLY A 31 2.71 -38.25 31.26
N GLN A 32 1.42 -38.51 31.08
CA GLN A 32 0.84 -39.80 31.33
C GLN A 32 0.29 -40.35 30.02
N ALA A 33 0.87 -41.48 29.63
CA ALA A 33 0.37 -42.29 28.53
C ALA A 33 -1.02 -42.83 28.88
N VAL A 34 -2.06 -42.33 28.24
CA VAL A 34 -3.41 -42.91 28.31
C VAL A 34 -3.44 -44.14 27.41
N LYS A 35 -3.61 -45.31 28.04
CA LYS A 35 -3.91 -46.57 27.35
C LYS A 35 -5.20 -46.40 26.54
N ALA A 36 -5.09 -46.54 25.23
CA ALA A 36 -6.24 -46.62 24.35
C ALA A 36 -7.06 -47.87 24.63
N ALA A 37 -8.30 -47.70 25.07
CA ALA A 37 -9.29 -48.73 25.11
C ALA A 37 -9.79 -49.02 23.69
N THR A 38 -9.52 -50.18 23.16
CA THR A 38 -9.96 -50.65 21.84
C THR A 38 -11.44 -50.98 21.91
N MET A 39 -12.27 -50.18 21.27
CA MET A 39 -13.67 -50.53 21.00
C MET A 39 -13.76 -51.24 19.64
N PRO A 40 -14.35 -52.45 19.54
CA PRO A 40 -14.50 -53.16 18.28
C PRO A 40 -15.65 -52.52 17.45
N GLY A 41 -15.33 -52.08 16.23
CA GLY A 41 -16.35 -51.73 15.26
C GLY A 41 -16.28 -50.34 14.64
N VAL A 42 -15.27 -49.50 14.92
CA VAL A 42 -15.10 -48.21 14.25
C VAL A 42 -13.95 -48.28 13.26
N GLN A 43 -14.24 -48.21 11.98
CA GLN A 43 -13.23 -48.01 10.93
C GLN A 43 -12.45 -46.75 11.21
N GLN A 44 -11.15 -46.87 11.45
CA GLN A 44 -10.25 -45.70 11.54
C GLN A 44 -10.18 -45.05 10.17
N VAL A 45 -10.91 -43.95 10.00
CA VAL A 45 -10.63 -43.01 8.92
C VAL A 45 -9.32 -42.34 9.27
N ALA A 46 -8.27 -42.65 8.55
CA ALA A 46 -7.00 -41.97 8.63
C ALA A 46 -7.21 -40.54 8.21
N TYR A 47 -7.26 -39.61 9.15
CA TYR A 47 -7.19 -38.18 8.86
C TYR A 47 -5.79 -37.88 8.35
N PHE A 48 -5.68 -37.64 7.05
CA PHE A 48 -4.47 -37.13 6.46
C PHE A 48 -4.32 -35.68 6.94
N VAL A 49 -3.49 -35.44 7.93
CA VAL A 49 -3.11 -34.11 8.36
C VAL A 49 -2.12 -33.58 7.32
N PRO A 50 -2.46 -32.60 6.52
CA PRO A 50 -1.48 -32.02 5.62
C PRO A 50 -0.36 -31.42 6.46
N GLN A 51 0.84 -31.88 6.25
CA GLN A 51 2.04 -31.32 6.88
C GLN A 51 2.42 -30.03 6.18
N ASN A 52 1.54 -29.05 6.26
CA ASN A 52 1.87 -27.68 5.85
C ASN A 52 2.12 -26.87 7.14
N PRO A 53 3.38 -26.57 7.49
CA PRO A 53 3.68 -25.82 8.70
C PRO A 53 3.04 -24.44 8.76
N ALA A 54 2.57 -23.92 7.62
CA ALA A 54 1.85 -22.65 7.56
C ALA A 54 0.45 -22.68 8.20
N LEU A 55 -0.14 -23.86 8.45
CA LEU A 55 -1.47 -24.01 9.07
C LEU A 55 -1.41 -24.16 10.60
N LEU A 56 -0.22 -24.26 11.19
CA LEU A 56 -0.01 -24.42 12.64
C LEU A 56 0.44 -23.14 13.35
N ALA A 57 0.55 -22.00 12.63
CA ALA A 57 0.87 -20.75 13.25
C ALA A 57 -0.35 -20.20 13.99
N PRO A 58 -0.22 -19.78 15.26
CA PRO A 58 -1.32 -19.16 15.97
C PRO A 58 -1.72 -17.85 15.29
N PRO A 59 -3.02 -17.48 15.27
CA PRO A 59 -3.46 -16.24 14.69
C PRO A 59 -2.87 -15.07 15.51
N GLY A 60 -1.91 -14.34 14.92
CA GLY A 60 -1.28 -13.17 15.52
C GLY A 60 0.23 -13.11 15.48
N GLU A 61 0.95 -14.17 15.09
CA GLU A 61 2.38 -14.02 14.82
C GLU A 61 2.58 -13.28 13.49
N PRO A 62 3.40 -12.18 13.47
CA PRO A 62 3.77 -11.56 12.22
C PRO A 62 4.52 -12.58 11.38
N GLN A 63 3.94 -12.93 10.23
CA GLN A 63 4.61 -13.77 9.25
C GLN A 63 6.01 -13.20 9.01
N PRO A 64 7.06 -14.04 8.98
CA PRO A 64 8.39 -13.52 8.68
C PRO A 64 8.31 -12.81 7.32
N HIS A 65 8.42 -11.49 7.38
CA HIS A 65 8.42 -10.67 6.16
C HIS A 65 9.50 -11.23 5.25
N ALA A 66 9.11 -11.64 4.04
CA ALA A 66 10.05 -12.07 3.04
C ALA A 66 11.21 -11.07 3.01
N THR A 67 12.44 -11.53 3.24
CA THR A 67 13.63 -10.68 3.23
C THR A 67 14.23 -10.73 1.83
N GLY A 68 14.62 -9.58 1.29
CA GLY A 68 15.25 -9.50 -0.03
C GLY A 68 14.75 -8.32 -0.87
N PRO A 69 15.42 -8.03 -1.99
CA PRO A 69 15.09 -6.88 -2.84
C PRO A 69 13.63 -6.88 -3.34
N ARG A 70 13.07 -8.07 -3.60
CA ARG A 70 11.67 -8.20 -4.03
C ARG A 70 10.70 -7.83 -2.91
N ALA A 71 10.97 -8.26 -1.69
CA ALA A 71 10.12 -7.94 -0.54
C ALA A 71 10.12 -6.44 -0.22
N GLU A 72 11.26 -5.78 -0.42
CA GLU A 72 11.33 -4.32 -0.29
C GLU A 72 10.44 -3.62 -1.33
N ILE A 73 10.50 -4.05 -2.58
CA ILE A 73 9.64 -3.50 -3.65
C ILE A 73 8.15 -3.73 -3.32
N GLU A 74 7.78 -4.90 -2.81
CA GLU A 74 6.38 -5.17 -2.41
C GLU A 74 5.91 -4.25 -1.29
N ARG A 75 6.72 -4.00 -0.26
CA ARG A 75 6.41 -3.03 0.80
C ARG A 75 6.23 -1.60 0.26
N LEU A 76 7.07 -1.20 -0.68
CA LEU A 76 6.94 0.11 -1.34
C LEU A 76 5.66 0.18 -2.20
N ILE A 77 5.29 -0.90 -2.88
CA ILE A 77 4.03 -0.99 -3.62
C ILE A 77 2.85 -0.82 -2.66
N GLU A 78 2.82 -1.53 -1.54
CA GLU A 78 1.80 -1.38 -0.50
C GLU A 78 1.71 0.06 0.01
N LYS A 79 2.86 0.65 0.36
CA LYS A 79 2.97 2.02 0.85
C LYS A 79 2.35 3.03 -0.13
N TYR A 80 2.75 2.98 -1.40
CA TYR A 80 2.32 3.98 -2.39
C TYR A 80 0.93 3.70 -2.96
N SER A 81 0.49 2.43 -3.01
CA SER A 81 -0.90 2.07 -3.31
C SER A 81 -1.85 2.67 -2.28
N ALA A 82 -1.55 2.51 -0.99
CA ALA A 82 -2.34 3.09 0.09
C ALA A 82 -2.30 4.63 0.07
N LEU A 83 -1.10 5.22 -0.10
CA LEU A 83 -0.93 6.68 -0.10
C LEU A 83 -1.72 7.37 -1.22
N TYR A 84 -1.76 6.77 -2.40
CA TYR A 84 -2.42 7.35 -3.57
C TYR A 84 -3.79 6.72 -3.86
N GLU A 85 -4.29 5.84 -3.00
CA GLU A 85 -5.59 5.18 -3.14
C GLU A 85 -5.75 4.51 -4.52
N VAL A 86 -4.73 3.76 -4.95
CA VAL A 86 -4.74 2.96 -6.17
C VAL A 86 -4.79 1.49 -5.77
N PRO A 87 -5.63 0.65 -6.42
CA PRO A 87 -5.66 -0.78 -6.12
C PRO A 87 -4.27 -1.40 -6.22
N ILE A 88 -3.85 -2.12 -5.18
CA ILE A 88 -2.51 -2.70 -5.08
C ILE A 88 -2.22 -3.68 -6.22
N ASP A 89 -3.24 -4.43 -6.65
CA ASP A 89 -3.12 -5.40 -7.73
C ASP A 89 -2.89 -4.71 -9.08
N LEU A 90 -3.48 -3.52 -9.29
CA LEU A 90 -3.20 -2.70 -10.47
C LEU A 90 -1.75 -2.22 -10.47
N VAL A 91 -1.22 -1.76 -9.33
CA VAL A 91 0.18 -1.33 -9.22
C VAL A 91 1.14 -2.50 -9.49
N ARG A 92 0.89 -3.67 -8.87
CA ARG A 92 1.65 -4.89 -9.10
C ARG A 92 1.64 -5.32 -10.56
N HIS A 93 0.45 -5.27 -11.19
CA HIS A 93 0.29 -5.59 -12.59
C HIS A 93 1.17 -4.69 -13.48
N VAL A 94 1.12 -3.38 -13.26
CA VAL A 94 1.94 -2.42 -14.03
C VAL A 94 3.43 -2.65 -13.79
N VAL A 95 3.89 -2.80 -12.53
CA VAL A 95 5.30 -3.08 -12.23
C VAL A 95 5.79 -4.37 -12.90
N ASN A 96 4.98 -5.42 -12.84
CA ASN A 96 5.34 -6.69 -13.47
C ASN A 96 5.45 -6.55 -14.99
N ARG A 97 4.48 -5.93 -15.63
CA ARG A 97 4.47 -5.71 -17.08
C ARG A 97 5.63 -4.85 -17.55
N GLU A 98 5.93 -3.75 -16.85
CA GLU A 98 6.90 -2.76 -17.30
C GLU A 98 8.35 -3.18 -17.09
N SER A 99 8.64 -3.89 -16.00
CA SER A 99 10.04 -4.20 -15.65
C SER A 99 10.27 -5.59 -15.09
N THR A 100 9.21 -6.39 -14.89
CA THR A 100 9.31 -7.65 -14.14
C THR A 100 9.99 -7.45 -12.76
N PHE A 101 9.61 -6.34 -12.07
CA PHE A 101 10.17 -5.92 -10.78
C PHE A 101 11.66 -5.56 -10.80
N ASN A 102 12.22 -5.20 -11.95
CA ASN A 102 13.60 -4.75 -12.05
C ASN A 102 13.70 -3.22 -11.88
N PRO A 103 14.26 -2.71 -10.76
CA PRO A 103 14.38 -1.26 -10.55
C PRO A 103 15.40 -0.60 -11.49
N LYS A 104 16.28 -1.38 -12.11
CA LYS A 104 17.30 -0.89 -13.04
C LYS A 104 16.89 -1.02 -14.50
N ALA A 105 15.64 -1.38 -14.78
CA ALA A 105 15.14 -1.47 -16.15
C ALA A 105 15.18 -0.08 -16.81
N TYR A 106 15.64 -0.07 -18.07
CA TYR A 106 15.65 1.12 -18.92
C TYR A 106 15.28 0.76 -20.34
N ASN A 107 14.35 1.50 -20.92
CA ASN A 107 13.95 1.30 -22.30
C ASN A 107 13.53 2.65 -22.93
N HIS A 108 14.32 3.13 -23.90
CA HIS A 108 14.01 4.31 -24.72
C HIS A 108 13.50 5.53 -23.91
N GLY A 109 14.22 5.90 -22.84
CA GLY A 109 13.85 7.05 -21.98
C GLY A 109 12.78 6.76 -20.93
N HIS A 110 12.44 5.48 -20.73
CA HIS A 110 11.60 5.00 -19.64
C HIS A 110 12.46 4.34 -18.58
N TRP A 111 12.20 4.65 -17.30
CA TRP A 111 13.10 4.40 -16.20
C TRP A 111 12.46 3.57 -15.10
N GLY A 112 13.19 2.56 -14.62
CA GLY A 112 12.93 1.85 -13.38
C GLY A 112 11.69 0.95 -13.38
N LEU A 113 11.16 0.69 -12.20
CA LEU A 113 10.11 -0.31 -11.94
C LEU A 113 8.85 -0.15 -12.80
N MET A 114 8.38 1.06 -12.97
CA MET A 114 7.15 1.37 -13.70
C MET A 114 7.41 2.04 -15.06
N GLN A 115 8.66 2.04 -15.53
CA GLN A 115 9.06 2.59 -16.81
C GLN A 115 8.50 4.01 -17.06
N ILE A 116 8.63 4.88 -16.05
CA ILE A 116 8.16 6.25 -16.16
C ILE A 116 9.15 7.12 -16.92
N LYS A 117 8.67 8.05 -17.76
CA LYS A 117 9.50 9.06 -18.39
C LYS A 117 9.91 10.13 -17.39
N HIS A 118 11.16 10.64 -17.50
CA HIS A 118 11.64 11.72 -16.63
C HIS A 118 10.73 12.97 -16.71
N ALA A 119 10.27 13.34 -17.91
CA ALA A 119 9.34 14.46 -18.08
C ALA A 119 8.00 14.23 -17.35
N THR A 120 7.48 13.01 -17.37
CA THR A 120 6.26 12.65 -16.64
C THR A 120 6.47 12.71 -15.13
N ALA A 121 7.59 12.17 -14.64
CA ALA A 121 7.95 12.25 -13.22
C ALA A 121 8.09 13.72 -12.75
N ARG A 122 8.70 14.58 -13.57
CA ARG A 122 8.79 16.01 -13.30
C ARG A 122 7.41 16.68 -13.24
N GLY A 123 6.50 16.32 -14.12
CA GLY A 123 5.11 16.78 -14.06
C GLY A 123 4.40 16.36 -12.78
N MET A 124 4.83 15.25 -12.15
CA MET A 124 4.32 14.78 -10.86
C MET A 124 5.05 15.41 -9.66
N GLY A 125 6.03 16.30 -9.89
CA GLY A 125 6.78 17.01 -8.85
C GLY A 125 8.16 16.43 -8.53
N TYR A 126 8.71 15.56 -9.39
CA TYR A 126 10.08 15.10 -9.25
C TYR A 126 11.06 16.16 -9.78
N ASP A 127 12.06 16.53 -9.00
CA ASP A 127 13.07 17.55 -9.35
C ASP A 127 14.50 17.00 -9.51
N GLY A 128 14.69 15.69 -9.29
CA GLY A 128 15.98 15.03 -9.40
C GLY A 128 16.39 14.67 -10.85
N PRO A 129 17.62 14.13 -11.01
CA PRO A 129 18.10 13.67 -12.30
C PRO A 129 17.38 12.40 -12.76
N ALA A 130 17.33 12.15 -14.09
CA ALA A 130 16.67 10.99 -14.64
C ALA A 130 17.17 9.65 -14.05
N SER A 131 18.48 9.55 -13.75
CA SER A 131 19.07 8.37 -13.11
C SER A 131 18.54 8.08 -11.70
N GLY A 132 18.01 9.07 -11.00
CA GLY A 132 17.36 8.88 -9.70
C GLY A 132 16.09 8.05 -9.77
N LEU A 133 15.50 7.91 -10.96
CA LEU A 133 14.34 7.04 -11.20
C LEU A 133 14.69 5.53 -11.22
N PHE A 134 15.97 5.17 -11.11
CA PHE A 134 16.41 3.80 -10.82
C PHE A 134 16.30 3.42 -9.34
N ASP A 135 16.10 4.38 -8.46
CA ASP A 135 15.74 4.12 -7.08
C ASP A 135 14.29 3.66 -7.01
N ALA A 136 14.05 2.52 -6.34
CA ALA A 136 12.76 1.86 -6.31
C ALA A 136 11.69 2.74 -5.65
N GLU A 137 12.04 3.38 -4.54
CA GLU A 137 11.10 4.24 -3.80
C GLU A 137 10.76 5.49 -4.60
N THR A 138 11.76 6.17 -5.15
CA THR A 138 11.58 7.34 -6.01
C THR A 138 10.70 7.01 -7.21
N ASN A 139 10.96 5.89 -7.88
CA ASN A 139 10.18 5.46 -9.04
C ASN A 139 8.71 5.25 -8.68
N LEU A 140 8.43 4.44 -7.66
CA LEU A 140 7.07 4.14 -7.22
C LEU A 140 6.33 5.39 -6.74
N LYS A 141 7.00 6.27 -5.98
CA LYS A 141 6.40 7.53 -5.50
C LYS A 141 5.78 8.36 -6.64
N TYR A 142 6.49 8.55 -7.72
CA TYR A 142 6.02 9.41 -8.82
C TYR A 142 5.21 8.65 -9.87
N ALA A 143 5.54 7.39 -10.13
CA ALA A 143 4.82 6.60 -11.11
C ALA A 143 3.44 6.14 -10.60
N VAL A 144 3.30 5.77 -9.33
CA VAL A 144 1.97 5.46 -8.75
C VAL A 144 1.11 6.71 -8.64
N LYS A 145 1.71 7.88 -8.35
CA LYS A 145 1.00 9.16 -8.42
C LYS A 145 0.45 9.43 -9.83
N TYR A 146 1.24 9.15 -10.87
CA TYR A 146 0.77 9.25 -12.26
C TYR A 146 -0.32 8.20 -12.56
N LEU A 147 -0.17 6.96 -12.09
CA LEU A 147 -1.18 5.91 -12.24
C LEU A 147 -2.49 6.27 -11.52
N ARG A 148 -2.43 6.97 -10.39
CA ARG A 148 -3.62 7.52 -9.70
C ARG A 148 -4.44 8.42 -10.63
N GLY A 149 -3.79 9.26 -11.41
CA GLY A 149 -4.48 10.08 -12.40
C GLY A 149 -5.19 9.23 -13.46
N ALA A 150 -4.54 8.22 -13.99
CA ALA A 150 -5.14 7.27 -14.94
C ALA A 150 -6.34 6.53 -14.31
N TRP A 151 -6.22 6.12 -13.05
CA TRP A 151 -7.29 5.50 -12.26
C TRP A 151 -8.52 6.40 -12.12
N LEU A 152 -8.32 7.66 -11.76
CA LEU A 152 -9.41 8.65 -11.70
C LEU A 152 -10.08 8.86 -13.05
N VAL A 153 -9.30 9.03 -14.10
CA VAL A 153 -9.82 9.27 -15.45
C VAL A 153 -10.55 8.04 -16.00
N SER A 154 -10.12 6.84 -15.64
CA SER A 154 -10.79 5.59 -16.01
C SER A 154 -12.16 5.44 -15.34
N GLY A 155 -12.40 6.12 -14.21
CA GLY A 155 -13.58 5.95 -13.38
C GLY A 155 -13.56 4.66 -12.58
N GLY A 156 -12.36 4.16 -12.22
CA GLY A 156 -12.19 2.95 -11.45
C GLY A 156 -12.13 1.65 -12.28
N ASP A 157 -11.98 1.75 -13.59
CA ASP A 157 -11.77 0.59 -14.45
C ASP A 157 -10.26 0.30 -14.59
N GLU A 158 -9.79 -0.82 -14.05
CA GLU A 158 -8.37 -1.19 -14.03
C GLU A 158 -7.79 -1.36 -15.43
N LYS A 159 -8.50 -2.03 -16.34
CA LYS A 159 -8.03 -2.26 -17.70
C LYS A 159 -7.90 -0.94 -18.48
N ARG A 160 -8.83 -0.03 -18.23
CA ARG A 160 -8.78 1.31 -18.82
C ARG A 160 -7.68 2.15 -18.20
N ALA A 161 -7.50 2.11 -16.88
CA ALA A 161 -6.44 2.80 -16.18
C ALA A 161 -5.07 2.37 -16.69
N ASP A 162 -4.87 1.06 -16.88
CA ASP A 162 -3.65 0.49 -17.42
C ASP A 162 -3.35 1.00 -18.84
N ARG A 163 -4.34 1.01 -19.73
CA ARG A 163 -4.18 1.59 -21.08
C ARG A 163 -3.85 3.09 -21.04
N LEU A 164 -4.52 3.84 -20.16
CA LEU A 164 -4.29 5.27 -19.99
C LEU A 164 -2.89 5.57 -19.44
N TYR A 165 -2.39 4.71 -18.55
CA TYR A 165 -1.02 4.82 -18.06
C TYR A 165 0.00 4.74 -19.20
N GLN A 166 -0.19 3.79 -20.13
CA GLN A 166 0.70 3.57 -21.27
C GLN A 166 0.61 4.67 -22.33
N SER A 167 -0.62 5.06 -22.70
CA SER A 167 -0.86 6.01 -23.81
C SER A 167 -0.82 7.48 -23.39
N GLY A 168 -0.88 7.76 -22.09
CA GLY A 168 -1.12 9.10 -21.55
C GLY A 168 -2.62 9.44 -21.52
N TYR A 169 -2.99 10.30 -20.59
CA TYR A 169 -4.41 10.61 -20.34
C TYR A 169 -4.68 12.13 -20.21
N TYR A 170 -3.76 12.99 -20.63
CA TYR A 170 -3.92 14.44 -20.52
C TYR A 170 -5.22 14.95 -21.15
N TYR A 171 -5.51 14.55 -22.40
CA TYR A 171 -6.70 15.00 -23.10
C TYR A 171 -7.99 14.41 -22.51
N ASP A 172 -7.95 13.19 -22.00
CA ASP A 172 -9.06 12.57 -21.30
C ASP A 172 -9.35 13.29 -19.98
N ALA A 173 -8.32 13.59 -19.19
CA ALA A 173 -8.42 14.38 -17.98
C ALA A 173 -9.00 15.77 -18.26
N LYS A 174 -8.51 16.45 -19.30
CA LYS A 174 -9.01 17.77 -19.72
C LYS A 174 -10.48 17.74 -20.09
N ARG A 175 -10.93 16.75 -20.88
CA ARG A 175 -12.35 16.61 -21.25
C ARG A 175 -13.25 16.38 -20.05
N LYS A 176 -12.74 15.69 -19.02
CA LYS A 176 -13.46 15.36 -17.79
C LYS A 176 -13.37 16.45 -16.72
N GLY A 177 -12.56 17.49 -16.89
CA GLY A 177 -12.28 18.50 -15.87
C GLY A 177 -11.52 17.93 -14.67
N LEU A 178 -10.55 17.07 -14.93
CA LEU A 178 -9.76 16.37 -13.92
C LEU A 178 -8.26 16.71 -13.96
N LEU A 179 -7.87 17.83 -14.63
CA LEU A 179 -6.46 18.21 -14.72
C LEU A 179 -5.85 18.51 -13.35
N GLU A 180 -6.56 19.23 -12.49
CA GLU A 180 -6.12 19.52 -11.12
C GLU A 180 -6.08 18.25 -10.27
N ALA A 181 -7.13 17.44 -10.31
CA ALA A 181 -7.20 16.19 -9.54
C ALA A 181 -6.13 15.17 -9.94
N THR A 182 -5.66 15.21 -11.18
CA THR A 182 -4.60 14.35 -11.70
C THR A 182 -3.20 14.96 -11.60
N GLY A 183 -3.09 16.22 -11.19
CA GLY A 183 -1.81 16.93 -11.14
C GLY A 183 -1.22 17.29 -12.50
N LEU A 184 -2.01 17.21 -13.59
CA LEU A 184 -1.55 17.51 -14.96
C LEU A 184 -1.77 18.96 -15.40
N GLY A 185 -2.38 19.78 -14.57
CA GLY A 185 -2.62 21.20 -14.88
C GLY A 185 -3.82 21.76 -14.13
N VAL A 186 -4.32 22.88 -14.64
CA VAL A 186 -5.46 23.60 -14.06
C VAL A 186 -6.69 23.42 -14.95
N ASP A 187 -7.81 23.06 -14.34
CA ASP A 187 -9.09 22.98 -15.02
C ASP A 187 -9.61 24.39 -15.33
N ARG A 188 -9.83 24.68 -16.61
CA ARG A 188 -10.50 25.92 -16.98
C ARG A 188 -11.97 25.79 -16.57
N ALA A 189 -12.42 26.62 -15.64
CA ALA A 189 -13.84 26.77 -15.35
C ALA A 189 -14.59 26.95 -16.69
N ARG A 190 -15.52 26.08 -17.01
CA ARG A 190 -16.43 26.28 -18.13
C ARG A 190 -17.18 27.59 -17.81
N ARG A 191 -16.85 28.65 -18.50
CA ARG A 191 -17.65 29.87 -18.44
C ARG A 191 -19.07 29.47 -18.85
N ARG A 192 -19.95 29.31 -17.88
CA ARG A 192 -21.38 29.16 -18.15
C ARG A 192 -21.74 30.43 -18.90
N LEU A 193 -22.07 30.30 -20.19
CA LEU A 193 -22.81 31.31 -20.90
C LEU A 193 -24.11 31.45 -20.12
N GLN A 194 -24.25 32.50 -19.33
CA GLN A 194 -25.55 32.91 -18.81
C GLN A 194 -26.34 33.33 -20.04
N PRO A 195 -27.51 32.75 -20.29
CA PRO A 195 -28.43 33.36 -21.27
C PRO A 195 -28.84 34.71 -20.72
N ASP A 196 -28.70 35.74 -21.54
CA ASP A 196 -29.23 37.10 -21.32
C ASP A 196 -30.76 37.06 -21.22
#